data_f244f8af9679f5d5c5dd93cd1772fe72
#
_entry.id   f244f8af9679f5d5c5dd93cd1772fe72
#
_cell.length_a   1.000
_cell.length_b   1.000
_cell.length_c   1.000
_cell.angle_alpha   90.00
_cell.angle_beta   90.00
_cell.angle_gamma   90.00
#
_symmetry.space_group_name_H-M   'P 1'
#
loop_
_entity.id
_entity.type
_entity.pdbx_description
1 polymer ?
#
loop_
_entity_poly.entity_id
_entity_poly.type
_entity_poly.pdbx_seq_one_letter_code
_entity_poly.pdbx_strand_id
1 'polypeptide(L)'
;MKKRRILMGKTHLIAGAVMLAVAGGQLSAQTVAPKKAKAYMVADAHLDTQWNWDIQTTIKDYVWNTLNQNLFLLNQYPDYIFNFEGGVKYAWMKEYYPREYELMKAFVKAGRWHVSGASWDATDTLVPSVESFIRNIMLGQEIGRASCRERV
;
A
#
# COMPACT_ATOMS: atom_id res chain seq x y z
N MET A 1 52.66 -35.49 89.71
CA MET A 1 51.44 -35.26 88.90
C MET A 1 51.62 -34.03 88.05
N LYS A 2 51.90 -34.20 86.73
CA LYS A 2 52.18 -33.09 85.77
C LYS A 2 50.93 -32.79 84.99
N LYS A 3 50.36 -31.62 85.22
CA LYS A 3 49.24 -31.09 84.38
C LYS A 3 49.79 -30.66 83.00
N ARG A 4 49.33 -31.34 81.94
CA ARG A 4 49.61 -30.92 80.60
C ARG A 4 48.59 -29.82 80.21
N ARG A 5 49.07 -28.63 79.98
CA ARG A 5 48.31 -27.55 79.36
C ARG A 5 48.17 -27.81 77.88
N ILE A 6 46.95 -27.98 77.41
CA ILE A 6 46.65 -28.03 75.97
C ILE A 6 46.62 -26.59 75.48
N LEU A 7 47.57 -26.25 74.59
CA LEU A 7 47.53 -24.98 73.86
C LEU A 7 46.46 -25.07 72.77
N MET A 8 45.39 -24.38 72.98
CA MET A 8 44.44 -24.17 71.88
C MET A 8 44.99 -23.13 70.88
N GLY A 9 45.37 -23.60 69.73
CA GLY A 9 45.77 -22.72 68.60
C GLY A 9 44.57 -21.93 68.10
N LYS A 10 44.75 -20.63 68.06
CA LYS A 10 43.78 -19.70 67.43
C LYS A 10 43.86 -19.87 65.95
N THR A 11 42.93 -20.57 65.35
CA THR A 11 42.71 -20.57 63.95
C THR A 11 42.02 -19.26 63.57
N HIS A 12 42.79 -18.35 62.95
CA HIS A 12 42.22 -17.17 62.32
C HIS A 12 41.48 -17.59 61.05
N LEU A 13 40.18 -17.66 61.13
CA LEU A 13 39.32 -17.69 59.92
C LEU A 13 39.43 -16.35 59.23
N ILE A 14 40.19 -16.31 58.15
CA ILE A 14 40.17 -15.22 57.20
C ILE A 14 38.91 -15.44 56.38
N ALA A 15 37.83 -14.79 56.78
CA ALA A 15 36.63 -14.70 55.96
C ALA A 15 36.93 -13.73 54.78
N GLY A 16 37.42 -14.28 53.69
CA GLY A 16 37.52 -13.54 52.44
C GLY A 16 36.11 -13.19 51.91
N ALA A 17 35.66 -11.98 52.22
CA ALA A 17 34.50 -11.45 51.59
C ALA A 17 34.83 -11.18 50.10
N VAL A 18 34.49 -12.12 49.24
CA VAL A 18 34.48 -11.88 47.80
C VAL A 18 33.29 -10.97 47.50
N MET A 19 33.53 -9.67 47.47
CA MET A 19 32.58 -8.73 46.88
C MET A 19 32.50 -9.01 45.40
N LEU A 20 31.52 -9.78 44.98
CA LEU A 20 31.06 -9.80 43.60
C LEU A 20 30.45 -8.43 43.32
N ALA A 21 31.24 -7.52 42.74
CA ALA A 21 30.71 -6.33 42.12
C ALA A 21 29.89 -6.76 40.90
N VAL A 22 28.61 -7.00 41.13
CA VAL A 22 27.64 -7.07 40.02
C VAL A 22 27.56 -5.66 39.49
N ALA A 23 28.35 -5.38 38.43
CA ALA A 23 28.16 -4.22 37.60
C ALA A 23 26.74 -4.33 37.03
N GLY A 24 25.78 -3.76 37.74
CA GLY A 24 24.42 -3.59 37.26
C GLY A 24 24.46 -2.63 36.09
N GLY A 25 24.76 -3.19 34.93
CA GLY A 25 24.47 -2.49 33.68
C GLY A 25 22.97 -2.23 33.69
N GLN A 26 22.60 -0.98 33.98
CA GLN A 26 21.25 -0.51 33.70
C GLN A 26 21.06 -0.67 32.20
N LEU A 27 20.44 -1.77 31.78
CA LEU A 27 19.81 -1.86 30.49
C LEU A 27 18.72 -0.77 30.48
N SER A 28 19.11 0.43 30.08
CA SER A 28 18.16 1.46 29.71
C SER A 28 17.37 0.86 28.53
N ALA A 29 16.25 0.24 28.84
CA ALA A 29 15.26 -0.07 27.83
C ALA A 29 14.91 1.28 27.20
N GLN A 30 15.51 1.56 26.05
CA GLN A 30 15.09 2.69 25.23
C GLN A 30 13.63 2.42 24.91
N THR A 31 12.74 3.06 25.63
CA THR A 31 11.33 3.12 25.28
C THR A 31 11.28 3.84 23.93
N VAL A 32 11.35 3.06 22.84
CA VAL A 32 11.04 3.58 21.51
C VAL A 32 9.62 4.10 21.59
N ALA A 33 9.48 5.43 21.60
CA ALA A 33 8.17 6.04 21.58
C ALA A 33 7.37 5.42 20.42
N PRO A 34 6.15 4.95 20.66
CA PRO A 34 5.39 4.30 19.61
C PRO A 34 5.26 5.26 18.44
N LYS A 35 5.81 4.91 17.30
CA LYS A 35 5.60 5.68 16.07
C LYS A 35 4.10 5.79 15.88
N LYS A 36 3.59 7.02 15.78
CA LYS A 36 2.17 7.23 15.46
C LYS A 36 1.87 6.43 14.20
N ALA A 37 0.98 5.48 14.31
CA ALA A 37 0.52 4.72 13.15
C ALA A 37 -0.09 5.70 12.14
N LYS A 38 0.31 5.58 10.87
CA LYS A 38 -0.28 6.35 9.78
C LYS A 38 -1.16 5.41 8.99
N ALA A 39 -2.43 5.78 8.82
CA ALA A 39 -3.32 5.12 7.88
C ALA A 39 -3.25 5.85 6.54
N TYR A 40 -3.00 5.11 5.48
CA TYR A 40 -3.08 5.61 4.11
C TYR A 40 -4.39 5.11 3.52
N MET A 41 -5.28 6.04 3.19
CA MET A 41 -6.55 5.71 2.54
C MET A 41 -6.41 5.98 1.05
N VAL A 42 -6.70 4.97 0.25
CA VAL A 42 -6.64 5.04 -1.20
C VAL A 42 -8.05 4.82 -1.72
N ALA A 43 -8.59 5.82 -2.43
CA ALA A 43 -9.87 5.67 -3.09
C ALA A 43 -9.68 4.94 -4.42
N ASP A 44 -10.49 3.93 -4.65
CA ASP A 44 -10.60 3.26 -5.95
C ASP A 44 -12.06 2.96 -6.29
N ALA A 45 -12.31 2.52 -7.52
CA ALA A 45 -13.59 1.98 -7.92
C ALA A 45 -13.38 0.64 -8.62
N HIS A 46 -14.08 -0.39 -8.15
CA HIS A 46 -14.21 -1.64 -8.89
C HIS A 46 -15.46 -1.55 -9.75
N LEU A 47 -15.28 -1.60 -11.06
CA LEU A 47 -16.36 -1.53 -12.03
C LEU A 47 -16.27 -2.70 -12.99
N ASP A 48 -17.22 -3.63 -12.88
CA ASP A 48 -17.35 -4.70 -13.86
C ASP A 48 -17.74 -4.14 -15.22
N THR A 49 -17.09 -4.65 -16.26
CA THR A 49 -17.36 -4.28 -17.64
C THR A 49 -18.76 -4.71 -18.05
N GLN A 50 -19.19 -5.85 -17.56
CA GLN A 50 -20.52 -6.41 -17.69
C GLN A 50 -20.80 -7.36 -16.53
N TRP A 51 -21.99 -7.28 -15.95
CA TRP A 51 -22.44 -8.19 -14.90
C TRP A 51 -23.90 -8.56 -15.09
N ASN A 52 -24.81 -7.98 -14.28
CA ASN A 52 -26.26 -8.12 -14.43
C ASN A 52 -26.86 -7.08 -15.38
N TRP A 53 -26.01 -6.37 -16.10
CA TRP A 53 -26.34 -5.33 -17.08
C TRP A 53 -25.45 -5.47 -18.30
N ASP A 54 -25.79 -4.79 -19.37
CA ASP A 54 -25.01 -4.81 -20.61
C ASP A 54 -23.92 -3.73 -20.65
N ILE A 55 -23.03 -3.86 -21.64
CA ILE A 55 -21.93 -2.91 -21.86
C ILE A 55 -22.41 -1.50 -22.07
N GLN A 56 -23.56 -1.31 -22.74
CA GLN A 56 -24.10 0.02 -22.99
C GLN A 56 -24.51 0.74 -21.71
N THR A 57 -25.08 -0.01 -20.76
CA THR A 57 -25.36 0.47 -19.42
C THR A 57 -24.08 0.82 -18.68
N THR A 58 -23.03 -0.03 -18.80
CA THR A 58 -21.72 0.28 -18.21
C THR A 58 -21.18 1.60 -18.71
N ILE A 59 -21.17 1.81 -20.01
CA ILE A 59 -20.65 3.04 -20.62
C ILE A 59 -21.49 4.24 -20.17
N LYS A 60 -22.81 4.17 -20.38
CA LYS A 60 -23.71 5.31 -20.20
C LYS A 60 -23.86 5.72 -18.74
N ASP A 61 -24.00 4.76 -17.84
CA ASP A 61 -24.34 5.04 -16.46
C ASP A 61 -23.12 4.94 -15.54
N TYR A 62 -22.41 3.82 -15.55
CA TYR A 62 -21.35 3.58 -14.54
C TYR A 62 -20.03 4.26 -14.88
N VAL A 63 -19.55 4.19 -16.11
CA VAL A 63 -18.33 4.90 -16.53
C VAL A 63 -18.56 6.40 -16.44
N TRP A 64 -19.72 6.90 -16.91
CA TRP A 64 -20.08 8.29 -16.80
C TRP A 64 -20.11 8.78 -15.35
N ASN A 65 -20.80 8.06 -14.46
CA ASN A 65 -20.89 8.43 -13.06
C ASN A 65 -19.51 8.38 -12.37
N THR A 66 -18.72 7.33 -12.62
CA THR A 66 -17.36 7.21 -12.05
C THR A 66 -16.50 8.38 -12.48
N LEU A 67 -16.51 8.73 -13.75
CA LEU A 67 -15.73 9.83 -14.29
C LEU A 67 -16.13 11.17 -13.68
N ASN A 68 -17.41 11.51 -13.71
CA ASN A 68 -17.90 12.82 -13.26
C ASN A 68 -17.82 13.00 -11.74
N GLN A 69 -18.18 11.99 -10.97
CA GLN A 69 -18.09 12.06 -9.51
C GLN A 69 -16.64 12.25 -9.06
N ASN A 70 -15.71 11.54 -9.68
CA ASN A 70 -14.29 11.68 -9.31
C ASN A 70 -13.69 13.00 -9.80
N LEU A 71 -14.07 13.50 -10.97
CA LEU A 71 -13.70 14.85 -11.41
C LEU A 71 -14.21 15.91 -10.43
N PHE A 72 -15.45 15.77 -9.95
CA PHE A 72 -16.00 16.66 -8.93
C PHE A 72 -15.19 16.59 -7.63
N LEU A 73 -14.93 15.40 -7.11
CA LEU A 73 -14.18 15.19 -5.86
C LEU A 73 -12.73 15.72 -5.98
N LEU A 74 -12.08 15.49 -7.10
CA LEU A 74 -10.74 16.00 -7.37
C LEU A 74 -10.68 17.52 -7.42
N ASN A 75 -11.72 18.18 -7.92
CA ASN A 75 -11.83 19.64 -7.89
C ASN A 75 -12.16 20.18 -6.50
N GLN A 76 -13.02 19.47 -5.76
CA GLN A 76 -13.48 19.90 -4.44
C GLN A 76 -12.44 19.72 -3.35
N TYR A 77 -11.67 18.62 -3.40
CA TYR A 77 -10.73 18.22 -2.33
C TYR A 77 -9.30 18.15 -2.87
N PRO A 78 -8.42 19.08 -2.48
CA PRO A 78 -7.04 19.14 -3.00
C PRO A 78 -6.21 17.88 -2.72
N ASP A 79 -6.45 17.22 -1.60
CA ASP A 79 -5.71 16.02 -1.16
C ASP A 79 -6.34 14.72 -1.64
N TYR A 80 -7.46 14.77 -2.36
CA TYR A 80 -8.11 13.58 -2.88
C TYR A 80 -7.30 12.96 -4.00
N ILE A 81 -7.04 11.67 -3.89
CA ILE A 81 -6.34 10.84 -4.89
C ILE A 81 -7.25 9.68 -5.25
N PHE A 82 -7.39 9.42 -6.53
CA PHE A 82 -8.24 8.36 -7.05
C PHE A 82 -7.44 7.38 -7.90
N ASN A 83 -7.77 6.09 -7.79
CA ASN A 83 -7.21 5.02 -8.60
C ASN A 83 -8.34 4.32 -9.34
N PHE A 84 -8.11 4.04 -10.62
CA PHE A 84 -9.08 3.34 -11.43
C PHE A 84 -8.40 2.40 -12.40
N GLU A 85 -8.92 1.17 -12.51
CA GLU A 85 -8.34 0.10 -13.33
C GLU A 85 -9.15 -0.19 -14.59
N GLY A 86 -8.53 -0.96 -15.50
CA GLY A 86 -9.16 -1.47 -16.72
C GLY A 86 -9.06 -0.52 -17.91
N GLY A 87 -8.15 -0.83 -18.84
CA GLY A 87 -7.88 -0.03 -20.03
C GLY A 87 -9.11 0.24 -20.89
N VAL A 88 -10.03 -0.73 -20.99
CA VAL A 88 -11.27 -0.60 -21.77
C VAL A 88 -12.13 0.57 -21.28
N LYS A 89 -12.18 0.82 -19.98
CA LYS A 89 -12.97 1.91 -19.38
C LYS A 89 -12.42 3.27 -19.80
N TYR A 90 -11.08 3.41 -19.87
CA TYR A 90 -10.42 4.60 -20.40
C TYR A 90 -10.62 4.78 -21.92
N ALA A 91 -10.64 3.67 -22.67
CA ALA A 91 -10.97 3.72 -24.09
C ALA A 91 -12.40 4.26 -24.29
N TRP A 92 -13.37 3.78 -23.51
CA TRP A 92 -14.73 4.31 -23.54
C TRP A 92 -14.83 5.75 -23.06
N MET A 93 -14.10 6.16 -22.02
CA MET A 93 -14.03 7.58 -21.63
C MET A 93 -13.54 8.44 -22.77
N LYS A 94 -12.48 8.02 -23.46
CA LYS A 94 -11.93 8.75 -24.61
C LYS A 94 -12.91 8.84 -25.78
N GLU A 95 -13.64 7.76 -26.05
CA GLU A 95 -14.58 7.67 -27.18
C GLU A 95 -15.88 8.42 -26.94
N TYR A 96 -16.50 8.19 -25.77
CA TYR A 96 -17.85 8.67 -25.49
C TYR A 96 -17.87 9.96 -24.67
N TYR A 97 -16.81 10.29 -23.93
CA TYR A 97 -16.70 11.45 -23.03
C TYR A 97 -15.40 12.21 -23.23
N PRO A 98 -15.05 12.63 -24.46
CA PRO A 98 -13.72 13.16 -24.78
C PRO A 98 -13.36 14.41 -24.00
N ARG A 99 -14.33 15.26 -23.66
CA ARG A 99 -14.11 16.46 -22.87
C ARG A 99 -13.70 16.13 -21.44
N GLU A 100 -14.43 15.26 -20.78
CA GLU A 100 -14.18 14.81 -19.41
C GLU A 100 -12.91 13.96 -19.34
N TYR A 101 -12.61 13.20 -20.39
CA TYR A 101 -11.36 12.46 -20.53
C TYR A 101 -10.14 13.39 -20.54
N GLU A 102 -10.17 14.51 -21.25
CA GLU A 102 -9.10 15.50 -21.23
C GLU A 102 -8.95 16.17 -19.85
N LEU A 103 -10.04 16.46 -19.16
CA LEU A 103 -10.00 16.94 -17.77
C LEU A 103 -9.38 15.90 -16.82
N MET A 104 -9.74 14.62 -16.96
CA MET A 104 -9.15 13.52 -16.20
C MET A 104 -7.65 13.42 -16.43
N LYS A 105 -7.17 13.56 -17.67
CA LYS A 105 -5.73 13.56 -18.01
C LYS A 105 -4.95 14.65 -17.28
N ALA A 106 -5.54 15.81 -17.05
CA ALA A 106 -4.90 16.86 -16.25
C ALA A 106 -4.65 16.38 -14.81
N PHE A 107 -5.58 15.64 -14.21
CA PHE A 107 -5.40 15.04 -12.89
C PHE A 107 -4.41 13.87 -12.88
N VAL A 108 -4.34 13.09 -13.97
CA VAL A 108 -3.29 12.08 -14.14
C VAL A 108 -1.91 12.76 -14.15
N LYS A 109 -1.75 13.84 -14.89
CA LYS A 109 -0.51 14.62 -14.94
C LYS A 109 -0.15 15.23 -13.58
N ALA A 110 -1.14 15.69 -12.83
CA ALA A 110 -0.96 16.20 -11.47
C ALA A 110 -0.67 15.11 -10.42
N GLY A 111 -0.70 13.82 -10.78
CA GLY A 111 -0.49 12.71 -9.85
C GLY A 111 -1.64 12.47 -8.89
N ARG A 112 -2.83 12.93 -9.23
CA ARG A 112 -4.04 12.81 -8.39
C ARG A 112 -5.07 11.82 -8.92
N TRP A 113 -4.93 11.40 -10.17
CA TRP A 113 -5.64 10.27 -10.75
C TRP A 113 -4.62 9.24 -11.23
N HIS A 114 -4.67 8.04 -10.71
CA HIS A 114 -3.77 6.96 -11.11
C HIS A 114 -4.50 5.96 -12.00
N VAL A 115 -3.96 5.74 -13.20
CA VAL A 115 -4.36 4.62 -14.04
C VAL A 115 -3.72 3.38 -13.48
N SER A 116 -4.49 2.59 -12.75
CA SER A 116 -4.02 1.40 -12.03
C SER A 116 -4.11 0.15 -12.89
N GLY A 117 -3.23 -0.80 -12.59
CA GLY A 117 -3.18 -2.06 -13.33
C GLY A 117 -2.57 -1.92 -14.72
N ALA A 118 -2.49 -3.05 -15.41
CA ALA A 118 -1.91 -3.15 -16.74
C ALA A 118 -2.82 -3.88 -17.71
N SER A 119 -4.01 -4.31 -17.28
CA SER A 119 -4.94 -5.11 -18.07
C SER A 119 -5.93 -4.24 -18.83
N TRP A 120 -6.35 -4.72 -19.98
CA TRP A 120 -7.46 -4.14 -20.74
C TRP A 120 -8.77 -4.23 -19.95
N ASP A 121 -9.04 -5.41 -19.42
CA ASP A 121 -10.17 -5.67 -18.54
C ASP A 121 -9.74 -6.58 -17.39
N ALA A 122 -10.61 -6.79 -16.41
CA ALA A 122 -10.36 -7.66 -15.27
C ALA A 122 -9.88 -9.03 -15.74
N THR A 123 -8.83 -9.52 -15.09
CA THR A 123 -8.15 -10.73 -15.51
C THR A 123 -8.64 -11.91 -14.70
N ASP A 124 -9.35 -12.84 -15.34
CA ASP A 124 -9.60 -14.17 -14.80
C ASP A 124 -8.45 -15.09 -15.22
N THR A 125 -7.72 -15.63 -14.26
CA THR A 125 -6.57 -16.50 -14.52
C THR A 125 -6.96 -17.96 -14.74
N LEU A 126 -8.22 -18.34 -14.55
CA LEU A 126 -8.69 -19.72 -14.60
C LEU A 126 -9.32 -20.09 -15.95
N VAL A 127 -9.89 -19.11 -16.66
CA VAL A 127 -10.72 -19.38 -17.85
C VAL A 127 -10.01 -19.04 -19.16
N PRO A 128 -9.36 -17.88 -19.33
CA PRO A 128 -8.77 -17.50 -20.61
C PRO A 128 -7.50 -18.28 -20.95
N SER A 129 -7.21 -18.39 -22.25
CA SER A 129 -5.93 -18.93 -22.70
C SER A 129 -4.77 -18.00 -22.32
N VAL A 130 -3.55 -18.55 -22.27
CA VAL A 130 -2.33 -17.78 -22.00
C VAL A 130 -2.18 -16.63 -23.01
N GLU A 131 -2.52 -16.85 -24.27
CA GLU A 131 -2.46 -15.80 -25.29
C GLU A 131 -3.47 -14.69 -25.03
N SER A 132 -4.69 -15.02 -24.66
CA SER A 132 -5.71 -14.03 -24.28
C SER A 132 -5.26 -13.19 -23.10
N PHE A 133 -4.62 -13.82 -22.11
CA PHE A 133 -4.04 -13.13 -20.96
C PHE A 133 -2.94 -12.14 -21.36
N ILE A 134 -2.01 -12.56 -22.22
CA ILE A 134 -0.95 -11.71 -22.74
C ILE A 134 -1.54 -10.53 -23.52
N ARG A 135 -2.50 -10.76 -24.40
CA ARG A 135 -3.16 -9.70 -25.18
C ARG A 135 -3.90 -8.72 -24.30
N ASN A 136 -4.58 -9.20 -23.26
CA ASN A 136 -5.26 -8.36 -22.28
C ASN A 136 -4.30 -7.35 -21.62
N ILE A 137 -3.11 -7.81 -21.23
CA ILE A 137 -2.08 -6.94 -20.64
C ILE A 137 -1.49 -5.99 -21.68
N MET A 138 -1.20 -6.48 -22.90
CA MET A 138 -0.62 -5.64 -23.95
C MET A 138 -1.53 -4.47 -24.34
N LEU A 139 -2.82 -4.75 -24.54
CA LEU A 139 -3.82 -3.73 -24.90
C LEU A 139 -4.03 -2.73 -23.75
N GLY A 140 -4.09 -3.23 -22.51
CA GLY A 140 -4.24 -2.38 -21.33
C GLY A 140 -3.05 -1.43 -21.14
N GLN A 141 -1.83 -1.90 -21.38
CA GLN A 141 -0.64 -1.06 -21.32
C GLN A 141 -0.59 -0.01 -22.43
N GLU A 142 -1.11 -0.31 -23.61
CA GLU A 142 -1.19 0.65 -24.72
C GLU A 142 -2.06 1.84 -24.35
N ILE A 143 -3.24 1.60 -23.81
CA ILE A 143 -4.15 2.65 -23.32
C ILE A 143 -3.56 3.38 -22.12
N GLY A 144 -2.98 2.66 -21.17
CA GLY A 144 -2.30 3.26 -20.00
C GLY A 144 -1.20 4.22 -20.42
N ARG A 145 -0.38 3.83 -21.38
CA ARG A 145 0.65 4.71 -21.97
C ARG A 145 0.05 5.92 -22.69
N ALA A 146 -1.01 5.74 -23.44
CA ALA A 146 -1.68 6.85 -24.15
C ALA A 146 -2.29 7.86 -23.16
N SER A 147 -2.83 7.39 -22.02
CA SER A 147 -3.39 8.24 -20.98
C SER A 147 -2.34 8.91 -20.09
N CYS A 148 -1.13 8.32 -19.99
CA CYS A 148 -0.05 8.78 -19.12
C CYS A 148 1.15 9.41 -19.86
N ARG A 149 1.17 9.39 -21.20
CA ARG A 149 2.37 9.70 -22.03
C ARG A 149 2.87 11.15 -21.97
N GLU A 150 2.19 12.02 -21.26
CA GLU A 150 2.66 13.39 -21.03
C GLU A 150 3.53 13.56 -19.77
N ARG A 151 4.01 12.45 -19.19
CA ARG A 151 4.91 12.47 -18.02
C ARG A 151 6.40 12.44 -18.36
N VAL A 152 6.76 12.66 -19.62
CA VAL A 152 8.19 12.74 -20.00
C VAL A 152 8.53 14.15 -20.39
#